data_043fd1345893099beb0e20e3158be854
#
_entry.id   043fd1345893099beb0e20e3158be854
#
_cell.length_a   1.000
_cell.length_b   1.000
_cell.length_c   1.000
_cell.angle_alpha   90.00
_cell.angle_beta   90.00
_cell.angle_gamma   90.00
#
_symmetry.space_group_name_H-M   'P 1'
#
loop_
_entity.id
_entity.type
_entity.pdbx_description
1 polymer ?
#
loop_
_entity_poly.entity_id
_entity_poly.type
_entity_poly.pdbx_seq_one_letter_code
_entity_poly.pdbx_strand_id
1 'polypeptide(L)'
;MNKILVVVSFVFVSFLSCTGLTDRQRLANQILSDTNLLKVDSMARATIRNGFNAGSGYSQIWARDMNTFIEIACEESDPHELREAILLFFALQQPNDEMIDGYVLKEDFTWYDDTPYYSNAAPKHVAFKNTVETDQESSLIQIVGKYIRKTGDRGILDEVVAGKTVLERMNLMVDYLMRERYNKE
;
A
#
# COMPACT_ATOMS: atom_id res chain seq x y z
N MET A 1 80.03 30.17 14.41
CA MET A 1 78.82 29.95 13.59
C MET A 1 77.94 28.95 14.36
N ASN A 2 76.94 29.45 15.07
CA ASN A 2 76.03 28.65 15.88
C ASN A 2 74.82 28.29 15.02
N LYS A 3 74.59 26.97 14.80
CA LYS A 3 73.43 26.49 14.16
C LYS A 3 72.31 26.29 15.20
N ILE A 4 71.25 27.10 15.13
CA ILE A 4 70.08 26.97 15.95
C ILE A 4 69.22 25.84 15.31
N LEU A 5 69.02 24.76 16.09
CA LEU A 5 68.15 23.65 15.71
C LEU A 5 66.72 23.99 16.17
N VAL A 6 65.84 24.30 15.23
CA VAL A 6 64.39 24.49 15.52
C VAL A 6 63.71 23.14 15.50
N VAL A 7 63.29 22.65 16.67
CA VAL A 7 62.47 21.46 16.84
C VAL A 7 61.00 21.90 16.74
N VAL A 8 60.37 21.59 15.62
CA VAL A 8 58.94 21.77 15.46
C VAL A 8 58.19 20.54 16.03
N SER A 9 57.63 20.67 17.26
CA SER A 9 56.78 19.69 17.84
C SER A 9 55.38 19.73 17.18
N PHE A 10 55.09 18.73 16.37
CA PHE A 10 53.71 18.50 15.85
C PHE A 10 52.85 17.87 16.98
N VAL A 11 51.99 18.66 17.58
CA VAL A 11 50.96 18.14 18.51
C VAL A 11 49.84 17.63 17.67
N PHE A 12 49.75 16.29 17.51
CA PHE A 12 48.61 15.58 16.92
C PHE A 12 47.48 15.61 17.93
N VAL A 13 46.59 16.58 17.84
CA VAL A 13 45.32 16.57 18.59
C VAL A 13 44.39 15.58 17.91
N SER A 14 44.39 14.34 18.38
CA SER A 14 43.40 13.33 17.99
C SER A 14 42.06 13.76 18.55
N PHE A 15 41.23 14.41 17.71
CA PHE A 15 39.82 14.57 18.00
C PHE A 15 39.14 13.19 17.94
N LEU A 16 39.12 12.49 19.08
CA LEU A 16 38.18 11.42 19.32
C LEU A 16 36.79 12.05 19.40
N SER A 17 36.19 12.24 18.22
CA SER A 17 34.75 12.48 18.12
C SER A 17 34.05 11.24 18.61
N CYS A 18 33.76 11.19 19.91
CA CYS A 18 32.76 10.28 20.46
C CYS A 18 31.38 10.72 19.87
N THR A 19 31.08 10.27 18.65
CA THR A 19 29.74 10.41 18.09
C THR A 19 28.85 9.42 18.83
N GLY A 20 28.45 9.78 20.05
CA GLY A 20 27.40 9.07 20.75
C GLY A 20 26.14 9.07 19.86
N LEU A 21 25.45 7.93 19.81
CA LEU A 21 24.18 7.81 19.10
C LEU A 21 23.23 8.93 19.56
N THR A 22 22.59 9.60 18.64
CA THR A 22 21.51 10.55 18.95
C THR A 22 20.36 9.81 19.64
N ASP A 23 19.49 10.49 20.37
CA ASP A 23 18.32 9.88 21.01
C ASP A 23 17.43 9.16 20.00
N ARG A 24 17.30 9.72 18.79
CA ARG A 24 16.58 9.09 17.66
C ARG A 24 17.23 7.76 17.24
N GLN A 25 18.54 7.71 17.13
CA GLN A 25 19.27 6.49 16.78
C GLN A 25 19.17 5.43 17.88
N ARG A 26 19.24 5.84 19.16
CA ARG A 26 19.03 4.93 20.30
C ARG A 26 17.63 4.32 20.27
N LEU A 27 16.60 5.15 20.10
CA LEU A 27 15.21 4.68 19.99
C LEU A 27 15.02 3.75 18.80
N ALA A 28 15.55 4.11 17.62
CA ALA A 28 15.49 3.26 16.44
C ALA A 28 16.12 1.87 16.69
N ASN A 29 17.30 1.84 17.32
CA ASN A 29 17.98 0.59 17.66
C ASN A 29 17.17 -0.24 18.68
N GLN A 30 16.52 0.39 19.65
CA GLN A 30 15.64 -0.30 20.60
C GLN A 30 14.47 -0.95 19.89
N ILE A 31 13.78 -0.20 19.01
CA ILE A 31 12.64 -0.71 18.21
C ILE A 31 13.10 -1.88 17.32
N LEU A 32 14.20 -1.71 16.60
CA LEU A 32 14.70 -2.73 15.67
C LEU A 32 15.26 -3.98 16.35
N SER A 33 15.59 -3.91 17.64
CA SER A 33 16.08 -5.05 18.43
C SER A 33 15.04 -5.66 19.37
N ASP A 34 13.84 -5.08 19.45
CA ASP A 34 12.76 -5.61 20.31
C ASP A 34 12.22 -6.92 19.74
N THR A 35 12.42 -8.00 20.49
CA THR A 35 12.03 -9.36 20.05
C THR A 35 10.54 -9.55 19.90
N ASN A 36 9.71 -8.80 20.65
CA ASN A 36 8.25 -8.86 20.51
C ASN A 36 7.80 -8.15 19.24
N LEU A 37 8.39 -6.99 18.92
CA LEU A 37 8.10 -6.28 17.66
C LEU A 37 8.55 -7.10 16.45
N LEU A 38 9.73 -7.71 16.50
CA LEU A 38 10.21 -8.61 15.44
C LEU A 38 9.28 -9.81 15.25
N LYS A 39 8.76 -10.38 16.35
CA LYS A 39 7.78 -11.46 16.27
C LYS A 39 6.47 -11.00 15.63
N VAL A 40 5.95 -9.85 16.02
CA VAL A 40 4.71 -9.28 15.43
C VAL A 40 4.91 -8.99 13.95
N ASP A 41 6.02 -8.37 13.54
CA ASP A 41 6.37 -8.15 12.14
C ASP A 41 6.39 -9.47 11.35
N SER A 42 7.07 -10.49 11.87
CA SER A 42 7.12 -11.81 11.24
C SER A 42 5.73 -12.44 11.07
N MET A 43 4.85 -12.33 12.09
CA MET A 43 3.48 -12.84 12.01
C MET A 43 2.64 -12.07 11.00
N ALA A 44 2.75 -10.74 10.96
CA ALA A 44 2.06 -9.90 9.99
C ALA A 44 2.47 -10.24 8.55
N ARG A 45 3.77 -10.39 8.29
CA ARG A 45 4.30 -10.82 6.98
C ARG A 45 3.80 -12.20 6.59
N ALA A 46 3.77 -13.15 7.51
CA ALA A 46 3.22 -14.49 7.27
C ALA A 46 1.72 -14.45 6.91
N THR A 47 0.96 -13.55 7.51
CA THR A 47 -0.46 -13.35 7.17
C THR A 47 -0.62 -12.84 5.73
N ILE A 48 0.17 -11.85 5.34
CA ILE A 48 0.11 -11.26 3.98
C ILE A 48 0.50 -12.26 2.88
N ARG A 49 1.45 -13.18 3.14
CA ARG A 49 1.80 -14.24 2.18
C ARG A 49 0.65 -15.19 1.85
N ASN A 50 -0.35 -15.29 2.72
CA ASN A 50 -1.49 -16.20 2.54
C ASN A 50 -2.65 -15.57 1.75
N GLY A 51 -2.55 -14.31 1.34
CA GLY A 51 -3.55 -13.61 0.54
C GLY A 51 -3.76 -12.15 0.97
N PHE A 52 -4.64 -11.46 0.27
CA PHE A 52 -4.88 -10.02 0.42
C PHE A 52 -6.18 -9.71 1.20
N ASN A 53 -6.80 -10.71 1.78
CA ASN A 53 -8.00 -10.54 2.60
C ASN A 53 -7.66 -10.01 4.02
N ALA A 54 -8.68 -9.50 4.71
CA ALA A 54 -8.54 -8.87 6.03
C ALA A 54 -8.37 -9.89 7.18
N GLY A 55 -7.65 -10.98 6.94
CA GLY A 55 -7.35 -12.04 7.90
C GLY A 55 -8.18 -13.29 7.69
N SER A 56 -7.94 -14.33 8.50
CA SER A 56 -8.46 -15.69 8.30
C SER A 56 -9.99 -15.85 8.42
N GLY A 57 -10.68 -14.83 8.93
CA GLY A 57 -12.14 -14.84 9.06
C GLY A 57 -12.90 -14.29 7.85
N TYR A 58 -12.19 -13.77 6.87
CA TYR A 58 -12.76 -13.11 5.70
C TYR A 58 -12.16 -13.66 4.42
N SER A 59 -13.02 -13.96 3.43
CA SER A 59 -12.58 -14.31 2.07
C SER A 59 -12.49 -13.08 1.15
N GLN A 60 -13.04 -11.95 1.58
CA GLN A 60 -13.08 -10.71 0.80
C GLN A 60 -11.76 -9.96 0.84
N ILE A 61 -11.43 -9.32 -0.29
CA ILE A 61 -10.35 -8.33 -0.41
C ILE A 61 -10.97 -6.95 -0.38
N TRP A 62 -10.68 -6.17 0.67
CA TRP A 62 -11.22 -4.84 0.89
C TRP A 62 -10.20 -3.77 0.52
N ALA A 63 -10.64 -2.72 -0.17
CA ALA A 63 -9.76 -1.65 -0.64
C ALA A 63 -9.05 -0.93 0.52
N ARG A 64 -9.76 -0.64 1.60
CA ARG A 64 -9.19 0.02 2.78
C ARG A 64 -8.14 -0.84 3.46
N ASP A 65 -8.43 -2.13 3.64
CA ASP A 65 -7.48 -3.06 4.25
C ASP A 65 -6.23 -3.21 3.38
N MET A 66 -6.40 -3.45 2.08
CA MET A 66 -5.28 -3.52 1.14
C MET A 66 -4.43 -2.25 1.18
N ASN A 67 -5.03 -1.07 1.28
CA ASN A 67 -4.30 0.19 1.40
C ASN A 67 -3.39 0.23 2.64
N THR A 68 -3.75 -0.44 3.73
CA THR A 68 -2.92 -0.46 4.96
C THR A 68 -1.67 -1.31 4.79
N PHE A 69 -1.74 -2.44 4.09
CA PHE A 69 -0.65 -3.41 4.00
C PHE A 69 0.01 -3.52 2.62
N ILE A 70 -0.41 -2.76 1.62
CA ILE A 70 0.09 -2.88 0.23
C ILE A 70 1.63 -2.81 0.12
N GLU A 71 2.29 -2.00 0.94
CA GLU A 71 3.75 -1.87 0.91
C GLU A 71 4.45 -3.16 1.37
N ILE A 72 3.88 -3.86 2.36
CA ILE A 72 4.36 -5.17 2.79
C ILE A 72 4.00 -6.25 1.75
N ALA A 73 2.81 -6.18 1.16
CA ALA A 73 2.41 -7.08 0.10
C ALA A 73 3.36 -7.02 -1.10
N CYS A 74 3.87 -5.84 -1.47
CA CYS A 74 4.91 -5.70 -2.51
C CYS A 74 6.22 -6.41 -2.17
N GLU A 75 6.50 -6.67 -0.90
CA GLU A 75 7.72 -7.35 -0.44
C GLU A 75 7.53 -8.87 -0.29
N GLU A 76 6.32 -9.31 0.06
CA GLU A 76 6.04 -10.67 0.53
C GLU A 76 5.23 -11.52 -0.46
N SER A 77 4.51 -10.90 -1.40
CA SER A 77 3.60 -11.60 -2.32
C SER A 77 4.20 -11.74 -3.71
N ASP A 78 3.64 -12.65 -4.51
CA ASP A 78 3.96 -12.71 -5.93
C ASP A 78 3.56 -11.40 -6.63
N PRO A 79 4.49 -10.75 -7.37
CA PRO A 79 4.21 -9.46 -8.01
C PRO A 79 3.07 -9.49 -9.01
N HIS A 80 2.88 -10.62 -9.71
CA HIS A 80 1.81 -10.77 -10.69
C HIS A 80 0.45 -10.88 -9.99
N GLU A 81 0.36 -11.72 -8.96
CA GLU A 81 -0.87 -11.90 -8.18
C GLU A 81 -1.31 -10.58 -7.52
N LEU A 82 -0.36 -9.84 -6.95
CA LEU A 82 -0.64 -8.53 -6.35
C LEU A 82 -1.13 -7.52 -7.39
N ARG A 83 -0.49 -7.48 -8.56
CA ARG A 83 -0.90 -6.61 -9.66
C ARG A 83 -2.30 -6.92 -10.15
N GLU A 84 -2.61 -8.20 -10.35
CA GLU A 84 -3.95 -8.67 -10.73
C GLU A 84 -4.99 -8.31 -9.67
N ALA A 85 -4.69 -8.47 -8.39
CA ALA A 85 -5.60 -8.09 -7.30
C ALA A 85 -5.92 -6.58 -7.32
N ILE A 86 -4.96 -5.72 -7.65
CA ILE A 86 -5.19 -4.28 -7.83
C ILE A 86 -6.08 -4.02 -9.06
N LEU A 87 -5.78 -4.66 -10.19
CA LEU A 87 -6.53 -4.47 -11.44
C LEU A 87 -7.98 -4.93 -11.34
N LEU A 88 -8.26 -5.92 -10.50
CA LEU A 88 -9.63 -6.39 -10.25
C LEU A 88 -10.54 -5.31 -9.65
N PHE A 89 -10.03 -4.43 -8.80
CA PHE A 89 -10.81 -3.28 -8.33
C PHE A 89 -11.29 -2.42 -9.49
N PHE A 90 -10.41 -2.13 -10.46
CA PHE A 90 -10.78 -1.35 -11.64
C PHE A 90 -11.71 -2.10 -12.60
N ALA A 91 -11.59 -3.43 -12.70
CA ALA A 91 -12.51 -4.26 -13.48
C ALA A 91 -13.91 -4.31 -12.86
N LEU A 92 -14.02 -4.03 -11.57
CA LEU A 92 -15.25 -4.01 -10.79
C LEU A 92 -15.74 -2.58 -10.51
N GLN A 93 -15.10 -1.54 -11.04
CA GLN A 93 -15.61 -0.16 -10.95
C GLN A 93 -17.02 -0.08 -11.54
N GLN A 94 -17.94 0.58 -10.82
CA GLN A 94 -19.32 0.66 -11.22
C GLN A 94 -19.52 1.56 -12.45
N PRO A 95 -20.64 1.41 -13.20
CA PRO A 95 -20.92 2.23 -14.40
C PRO A 95 -21.06 3.73 -14.13
N ASN A 96 -21.37 4.13 -12.90
CA ASN A 96 -21.46 5.53 -12.45
C ASN A 96 -20.09 6.10 -12.01
N ASP A 97 -19.01 5.33 -12.20
CA ASP A 97 -17.62 5.63 -11.83
C ASP A 97 -17.29 5.45 -10.32
N GLU A 98 -18.28 5.08 -9.50
CA GLU A 98 -18.08 4.76 -8.08
C GLU A 98 -17.21 3.52 -7.89
N MET A 99 -16.37 3.55 -6.86
CA MET A 99 -15.57 2.37 -6.50
C MET A 99 -16.31 1.45 -5.53
N ILE A 100 -16.02 0.17 -5.68
CA ILE A 100 -16.46 -0.87 -4.76
C ILE A 100 -15.66 -0.84 -3.45
N ASP A 101 -16.24 -1.34 -2.37
CA ASP A 101 -15.55 -1.47 -1.08
C ASP A 101 -14.58 -2.65 -1.09
N GLY A 102 -14.97 -3.74 -1.71
CA GLY A 102 -14.20 -4.96 -1.81
C GLY A 102 -14.79 -5.96 -2.80
N TYR A 103 -14.12 -7.08 -2.95
CA TYR A 103 -14.57 -8.18 -3.82
C TYR A 103 -14.19 -9.55 -3.26
N VAL A 104 -14.84 -10.60 -3.80
CA VAL A 104 -14.60 -11.99 -3.46
C VAL A 104 -14.80 -12.88 -4.70
N LEU A 105 -14.24 -14.08 -4.71
CA LEU A 105 -14.62 -15.10 -5.70
C LEU A 105 -16.10 -15.48 -5.57
N LYS A 106 -16.78 -15.74 -6.67
CA LYS A 106 -18.20 -16.14 -6.66
C LYS A 106 -18.47 -17.41 -5.86
N GLU A 107 -17.54 -18.35 -5.87
CA GLU A 107 -17.64 -19.60 -5.13
C GLU A 107 -17.56 -19.42 -3.61
N ASP A 108 -16.85 -18.36 -3.16
CA ASP A 108 -16.71 -18.01 -1.75
C ASP A 108 -17.73 -16.94 -1.31
N PHE A 109 -18.62 -16.52 -2.23
CA PHE A 109 -19.62 -15.52 -1.93
C PHE A 109 -20.64 -16.05 -0.92
N THR A 110 -20.75 -15.35 0.20
CA THR A 110 -21.81 -15.50 1.17
C THR A 110 -22.60 -14.19 1.22
N TRP A 111 -23.91 -14.30 1.47
CA TRP A 111 -24.75 -13.10 1.51
C TRP A 111 -24.36 -12.20 2.69
N TYR A 112 -24.20 -10.90 2.39
CA TYR A 112 -23.99 -9.83 3.36
C TYR A 112 -25.05 -8.75 3.17
N ASP A 113 -25.14 -7.83 4.13
CA ASP A 113 -26.07 -6.68 4.07
C ASP A 113 -25.69 -5.65 2.98
N ASP A 114 -24.48 -5.76 2.42
CA ASP A 114 -24.01 -4.91 1.32
C ASP A 114 -24.64 -5.30 -0.01
N THR A 115 -24.82 -4.31 -0.89
CA THR A 115 -25.37 -4.54 -2.24
C THR A 115 -24.31 -5.22 -3.12
N PRO A 116 -24.55 -6.46 -3.60
CA PRO A 116 -23.62 -7.14 -4.48
C PRO A 116 -23.62 -6.49 -5.87
N TYR A 117 -22.45 -6.38 -6.48
CA TYR A 117 -22.27 -5.89 -7.84
C TYR A 117 -21.53 -6.92 -8.68
N TYR A 118 -21.96 -7.08 -9.94
CA TYR A 118 -21.40 -8.04 -10.89
C TYR A 118 -20.92 -7.30 -12.15
N SER A 119 -19.71 -7.59 -12.59
CA SER A 119 -19.10 -7.02 -13.79
C SER A 119 -18.73 -8.10 -14.79
N ASN A 120 -18.99 -7.87 -16.06
CA ASN A 120 -18.52 -8.74 -17.14
C ASN A 120 -17.00 -8.69 -17.32
N ALA A 121 -16.33 -7.63 -16.83
CA ALA A 121 -14.89 -7.50 -16.86
C ALA A 121 -14.19 -8.37 -15.80
N ALA A 122 -14.94 -8.83 -14.76
CA ALA A 122 -14.46 -9.72 -13.73
C ALA A 122 -15.49 -10.84 -13.45
N PRO A 123 -15.75 -11.74 -14.41
CA PRO A 123 -16.90 -12.65 -14.37
C PRO A 123 -16.83 -13.70 -13.25
N LYS A 124 -15.66 -13.91 -12.64
CA LYS A 124 -15.45 -14.85 -11.54
C LYS A 124 -15.65 -14.23 -10.16
N HIS A 125 -15.85 -12.91 -10.09
CA HIS A 125 -15.88 -12.17 -8.83
C HIS A 125 -17.24 -11.52 -8.57
N VAL A 126 -17.51 -11.28 -7.30
CA VAL A 126 -18.62 -10.46 -6.80
C VAL A 126 -18.01 -9.32 -6.01
N ALA A 127 -18.47 -8.12 -6.30
CA ALA A 127 -18.06 -6.91 -5.58
C ALA A 127 -19.13 -6.48 -4.58
N PHE A 128 -18.70 -5.70 -3.60
CA PHE A 128 -19.56 -5.14 -2.56
C PHE A 128 -19.45 -3.63 -2.55
N LYS A 129 -20.57 -2.96 -2.29
CA LYS A 129 -20.61 -1.52 -2.04
C LYS A 129 -21.69 -1.23 -1.00
N ASN A 130 -21.27 -0.62 0.11
CA ASN A 130 -22.22 0.00 1.04
C ASN A 130 -22.44 1.48 0.69
N THR A 131 -23.47 2.07 1.25
CA THR A 131 -23.87 3.47 0.97
C THR A 131 -23.23 4.49 1.93
N VAL A 132 -22.48 4.03 2.92
CA VAL A 132 -21.95 4.87 4.02
C VAL A 132 -20.50 5.23 3.78
N GLU A 133 -19.69 4.30 3.32
CA GLU A 133 -18.25 4.48 3.14
C GLU A 133 -17.95 5.23 1.84
N THR A 134 -17.04 6.22 1.91
CA THR A 134 -16.72 7.14 0.81
C THR A 134 -15.22 7.31 0.60
N ASP A 135 -14.40 6.43 1.15
CA ASP A 135 -12.94 6.52 1.10
C ASP A 135 -12.28 5.48 0.16
N GLN A 136 -13.06 4.68 -0.56
CA GLN A 136 -12.56 3.65 -1.47
C GLN A 136 -11.79 4.24 -2.64
N GLU A 137 -12.29 5.31 -3.23
CA GLU A 137 -11.64 6.02 -4.33
C GLU A 137 -10.26 6.52 -3.91
N SER A 138 -10.19 7.19 -2.75
CA SER A 138 -8.91 7.68 -2.21
C SER A 138 -7.99 6.53 -1.80
N SER A 139 -8.52 5.44 -1.28
CA SER A 139 -7.76 4.23 -0.91
C SER A 139 -7.13 3.59 -2.14
N LEU A 140 -7.89 3.42 -3.24
CA LEU A 140 -7.38 2.87 -4.49
C LEU A 140 -6.27 3.74 -5.12
N ILE A 141 -6.43 5.06 -5.11
CA ILE A 141 -5.39 5.99 -5.58
C ILE A 141 -4.11 5.81 -4.74
N GLN A 142 -4.25 5.69 -3.43
CA GLN A 142 -3.11 5.45 -2.54
C GLN A 142 -2.47 4.09 -2.77
N ILE A 143 -3.27 3.02 -2.98
CA ILE A 143 -2.78 1.67 -3.31
C ILE A 143 -1.89 1.73 -4.54
N VAL A 144 -2.38 2.28 -5.65
CA VAL A 144 -1.62 2.41 -6.89
C VAL A 144 -0.35 3.25 -6.69
N GLY A 145 -0.45 4.38 -5.99
CA GLY A 145 0.70 5.24 -5.68
C GLY A 145 1.76 4.54 -4.83
N LYS A 146 1.36 3.79 -3.80
CA LYS A 146 2.25 3.00 -2.94
C LYS A 146 2.89 1.85 -3.73
N TYR A 147 2.08 1.12 -4.53
CA TYR A 147 2.53 0.05 -5.40
C TYR A 147 3.62 0.54 -6.36
N ILE A 148 3.37 1.62 -7.11
CA ILE A 148 4.36 2.19 -8.05
C ILE A 148 5.63 2.62 -7.31
N ARG A 149 5.50 3.24 -6.14
CA ARG A 149 6.65 3.69 -5.35
C ARG A 149 7.53 2.52 -4.89
N LYS A 150 6.92 1.39 -4.54
CA LYS A 150 7.63 0.20 -4.06
C LYS A 150 8.23 -0.64 -5.19
N THR A 151 7.50 -0.82 -6.29
CA THR A 151 7.87 -1.72 -7.38
C THR A 151 8.55 -1.03 -8.55
N GLY A 152 8.31 0.27 -8.75
CA GLY A 152 8.71 1.02 -9.95
C GLY A 152 7.81 0.75 -11.16
N ASP A 153 6.80 -0.12 -11.06
CA ASP A 153 5.88 -0.45 -12.17
C ASP A 153 4.91 0.69 -12.45
N ARG A 154 5.36 1.65 -13.26
CA ARG A 154 4.50 2.73 -13.77
C ARG A 154 3.56 2.26 -14.88
N GLY A 155 3.87 1.12 -15.52
CA GLY A 155 3.07 0.54 -16.59
C GLY A 155 1.67 0.16 -16.16
N ILE A 156 1.43 -0.04 -14.86
CA ILE A 156 0.08 -0.27 -14.33
C ILE A 156 -0.90 0.86 -14.68
N LEU A 157 -0.43 2.12 -14.82
CA LEU A 157 -1.28 3.26 -15.17
C LEU A 157 -1.81 3.19 -16.60
N ASP A 158 -1.05 2.57 -17.49
CA ASP A 158 -1.38 2.42 -18.91
C ASP A 158 -2.14 1.12 -19.20
N GLU A 159 -2.30 0.25 -18.19
CA GLU A 159 -3.04 -1.00 -18.33
C GLU A 159 -4.50 -0.73 -18.65
N VAL A 160 -4.99 -1.40 -19.70
CA VAL A 160 -6.38 -1.23 -20.17
C VAL A 160 -7.30 -2.24 -19.52
N VAL A 161 -8.21 -1.76 -18.68
CA VAL A 161 -9.22 -2.57 -17.99
C VAL A 161 -10.61 -2.16 -18.47
N ALA A 162 -11.34 -3.10 -19.05
CA ALA A 162 -12.68 -2.85 -19.60
C ALA A 162 -12.76 -1.56 -20.49
N GLY A 163 -11.79 -1.41 -21.40
CA GLY A 163 -11.78 -0.35 -22.41
C GLY A 163 -11.28 1.02 -21.96
N LYS A 164 -10.78 1.16 -20.72
CA LYS A 164 -10.14 2.38 -20.21
C LYS A 164 -8.84 2.04 -19.49
N THR A 165 -7.87 2.93 -19.54
CA THR A 165 -6.65 2.77 -18.75
C THR A 165 -6.93 2.93 -17.25
N VAL A 166 -6.07 2.36 -16.41
CA VAL A 166 -6.15 2.55 -14.96
C VAL A 166 -6.12 4.04 -14.60
N LEU A 167 -5.27 4.83 -15.27
CA LEU A 167 -5.21 6.29 -15.04
C LEU A 167 -6.53 6.98 -15.39
N GLU A 168 -7.17 6.62 -16.50
CA GLU A 168 -8.49 7.15 -16.85
C GLU A 168 -9.55 6.77 -15.81
N ARG A 169 -9.53 5.54 -15.31
CA ARG A 169 -10.43 5.08 -14.26
C ARG A 169 -10.20 5.81 -12.93
N MET A 170 -8.96 6.07 -12.57
CA MET A 170 -8.63 6.87 -11.38
C MET A 170 -9.17 8.31 -11.50
N ASN A 171 -9.07 8.93 -12.68
CA ASN A 171 -9.65 10.26 -12.92
C ASN A 171 -11.18 10.23 -12.76
N LEU A 172 -11.86 9.22 -13.32
CA LEU A 172 -13.30 9.05 -13.18
C LEU A 172 -13.75 8.88 -11.72
N MET A 173 -12.96 8.18 -10.89
CA MET A 173 -13.20 8.08 -9.44
C MET A 173 -13.16 9.45 -8.75
N VAL A 174 -12.16 10.27 -9.09
CA VAL A 174 -12.06 11.64 -8.54
C VAL A 174 -13.24 12.49 -8.99
N ASP A 175 -13.60 12.42 -10.27
CA ASP A 175 -14.76 13.13 -10.82
C ASP A 175 -16.06 12.69 -10.14
N TYR A 176 -16.20 11.39 -9.84
CA TYR A 176 -17.35 10.87 -9.09
C TYR A 176 -17.44 11.51 -7.69
N LEU A 177 -16.33 11.54 -6.93
CA LEU A 177 -16.31 12.18 -5.61
C LEU A 177 -16.70 13.66 -5.68
N MET A 178 -16.19 14.39 -6.66
CA MET A 178 -16.46 15.82 -6.82
C MET A 178 -17.91 16.09 -7.29
N ARG A 179 -18.52 15.16 -8.02
CA ARG A 179 -19.89 15.28 -8.53
C ARG A 179 -20.93 14.86 -7.50
N GLU A 180 -20.70 13.72 -6.83
CA GLU A 180 -21.73 13.05 -6.03
C GLU A 180 -21.53 13.21 -4.51
N ARG A 181 -20.29 13.41 -4.06
CA ARG A 181 -19.93 13.42 -2.63
C ARG A 181 -19.42 14.78 -2.13
N TYR A 182 -19.16 15.72 -3.04
CA TYR A 182 -18.73 17.07 -2.64
C TYR A 182 -19.92 17.87 -2.09
N ASN A 183 -19.82 18.28 -0.81
CA ASN A 183 -20.82 19.13 -0.20
C ASN A 183 -20.59 20.59 -0.63
N LYS A 184 -21.57 21.17 -1.33
CA LYS A 184 -21.57 22.57 -1.76
C LYS A 184 -22.34 23.39 -0.69
N GLU A 185 -21.74 23.57 0.49
CA GLU A 185 -22.21 24.60 1.42
C GLU A 185 -21.65 25.97 1.10
#